data_ad34f880d3942765a69b56c5e1fa325b
#
_entry.id   ad34f880d3942765a69b56c5e1fa325b
#
_cell.length_a   1.000
_cell.length_b   1.000
_cell.length_c   1.000
_cell.angle_alpha   90.00
_cell.angle_beta   90.00
_cell.angle_gamma   90.00
#
_symmetry.space_group_name_H-M   'P 1'
#
loop_
_entity.id
_entity.type
_entity.pdbx_description
1 polymer ?
#
loop_
_entity_poly.entity_id
_entity_poly.type
_entity_poly.pdbx_seq_one_letter_code
_entity_poly.pdbx_strand_id
1 'polypeptide(L)' 'MRAVQNVKRMCEAELPGRYYLEVVDIYKEPRRAADDLIMAVPTLIKQAPGAFRRLTGDMSEPALLREGLAL' A
#
# COMPACT_ATOMS: atom_id res chain seq x y z
N MET A 1 8.37 -9.78 -0.93
CA MET A 1 8.61 -8.44 -1.50
C MET A 1 8.82 -7.43 -0.38
N ARG A 2 9.83 -6.59 -0.56
CA ARG A 2 10.22 -5.61 0.46
C ARG A 2 9.10 -4.61 0.80
N ALA A 3 8.40 -4.13 -0.22
CA ALA A 3 7.32 -3.17 -0.02
C ALA A 3 6.20 -3.75 0.85
N VAL A 4 5.83 -4.99 0.61
CA VAL A 4 4.79 -5.66 1.41
C VAL A 4 5.23 -5.75 2.87
N GLN A 5 6.48 -6.13 3.11
CA GLN A 5 7.01 -6.25 4.46
C GLN A 5 7.05 -4.89 5.17
N ASN A 6 7.45 -3.84 4.44
CA ASN A 6 7.51 -2.49 4.99
C ASN A 6 6.12 -1.99 5.38
N VAL A 7 5.12 -2.20 4.52
CA VAL A 7 3.74 -1.79 4.81
C VAL A 7 3.18 -2.57 5.99
N LYS A 8 3.37 -3.89 6.02
CA LYS A 8 2.89 -4.72 7.12
C LYS A 8 3.49 -4.29 8.44
N ARG A 9 4.79 -4.01 8.45
CA ARG A 9 5.48 -3.57 9.67
C ARG A 9 4.88 -2.27 10.19
N MET A 10 4.64 -1.30 9.31
CA MET A 10 4.06 -0.02 9.69
C MET A 10 2.64 -0.21 10.23
N CYS A 11 1.82 -0.98 9.53
CA CYS A 11 0.44 -1.22 9.94
C CYS A 11 0.36 -1.93 11.28
N GLU A 12 1.22 -2.93 11.51
CA GLU A 12 1.24 -3.64 12.78
C GLU A 12 1.68 -2.73 13.93
N ALA A 13 2.62 -1.81 13.66
CA ALA A 13 3.10 -0.89 14.68
C ALA A 13 2.07 0.18 15.02
N GLU A 14 1.38 0.72 14.02
CA GLU A 14 0.52 1.89 14.18
C GLU A 14 -0.97 1.55 14.25
N LEU A 15 -1.38 0.43 13.64
CA LEU A 15 -2.80 0.07 13.52
C LEU A 15 -3.02 -1.41 13.85
N PRO A 16 -2.54 -1.91 15.01
CA PRO A 16 -2.67 -3.34 15.30
C PRO A 16 -4.14 -3.75 15.33
N GLY A 17 -4.49 -4.73 14.47
CA GLY A 17 -5.84 -5.25 14.39
C GLY A 17 -6.86 -4.29 13.77
N ARG A 18 -6.41 -3.17 13.21
CA ARG A 18 -7.28 -2.13 12.66
C ARG A 18 -7.09 -1.88 11.17
N TYR A 19 -6.50 -2.82 10.47
CA TYR A 19 -6.26 -2.64 9.05
C TYR A 19 -6.58 -3.93 8.30
N TYR A 20 -6.81 -3.78 7.02
CA TYR A 20 -6.92 -4.89 6.08
C TYR A 20 -5.97 -4.62 4.93
N LEU A 21 -5.05 -5.54 4.70
CA LEU A 21 -4.06 -5.42 3.62
C LEU A 21 -4.29 -6.54 2.61
N GLU A 22 -4.58 -6.16 1.38
CA GLU A 22 -4.67 -7.09 0.27
C GLU A 22 -3.44 -6.96 -0.61
N VAL A 23 -2.75 -8.07 -0.86
CA VAL A 23 -1.60 -8.11 -1.77
C VAL A 23 -2.08 -8.69 -3.09
N VAL A 24 -1.93 -7.91 -4.16
CA VAL A 24 -2.37 -8.32 -5.48
C VAL A 24 -1.16 -8.50 -6.39
N ASP A 25 -1.04 -9.68 -7.00
CA ASP A 25 -0.02 -9.94 -8.00
C ASP A 25 -0.59 -9.56 -9.37
N ILE A 26 -0.15 -8.43 -9.90
CA ILE A 26 -0.68 -7.90 -11.15
C ILE A 26 -0.30 -8.75 -12.36
N TYR A 27 0.70 -9.61 -12.24
CA TYR A 27 1.03 -10.55 -13.30
C TYR A 27 0.00 -11.68 -13.39
N LYS A 28 -0.66 -11.98 -12.29
CA LYS A 28 -1.76 -12.95 -12.25
C LYS A 28 -3.12 -12.31 -12.43
N GLU A 29 -3.25 -11.04 -12.05
CA GLU A 29 -4.51 -10.30 -12.12
C GLU A 29 -4.30 -8.95 -12.81
N PRO A 30 -3.97 -8.95 -14.11
CA PRO A 30 -3.64 -7.70 -14.81
C PRO A 30 -4.78 -6.70 -14.88
N ARG A 31 -6.04 -7.16 -14.78
CA ARG A 31 -7.20 -6.26 -14.75
C ARG A 31 -7.20 -5.36 -13.52
N ARG A 32 -6.68 -5.87 -12.39
CA ARG A 32 -6.61 -5.10 -11.16
C ARG A 32 -5.72 -3.88 -11.34
N ALA A 33 -4.60 -4.03 -12.05
CA ALA A 33 -3.70 -2.91 -12.35
C ALA A 33 -4.38 -1.87 -13.24
N ALA A 34 -5.10 -2.31 -14.26
CA ALA A 34 -5.80 -1.40 -15.17
C ALA A 34 -6.93 -0.68 -14.47
N ASP A 35 -7.73 -1.39 -13.66
CA ASP A 35 -8.88 -0.82 -12.95
C ASP A 35 -8.43 0.24 -11.96
N ASP A 36 -7.30 0.03 -11.29
CA ASP A 36 -6.76 0.95 -10.29
C ASP A 36 -5.78 1.97 -10.88
N LEU A 37 -5.60 1.97 -12.19
CA LEU A 37 -4.69 2.87 -12.91
C LEU A 37 -3.26 2.76 -12.38
N ILE A 38 -2.79 1.54 -12.18
CA ILE A 38 -1.44 1.29 -11.68
C ILE A 38 -0.44 1.50 -12.80
N MET A 39 0.45 2.47 -12.60
CA MET A 39 1.46 2.85 -13.59
C MET A 39 2.85 2.32 -13.24
N ALA A 40 3.03 1.86 -12.02
CA ALA A 40 4.32 1.38 -11.53
C ALA A 40 4.11 0.36 -10.44
N VAL A 41 5.09 -0.50 -10.20
CA VAL A 41 5.08 -1.46 -9.10
C VAL A 41 6.38 -1.36 -8.32
N PRO A 42 6.33 -1.50 -7.00
CA PRO A 42 5.13 -1.67 -6.18
C PRO A 42 4.34 -0.37 -6.01
N THR A 43 3.03 -0.50 -5.84
CA THR A 43 2.14 0.62 -5.57
C THR A 43 1.23 0.24 -4.39
N LEU A 44 1.13 1.14 -3.43
CA LEU A 44 0.20 1.01 -2.31
C LEU A 44 -0.98 1.93 -2.54
N ILE A 45 -2.20 1.41 -2.42
CA ILE A 45 -3.41 2.18 -2.52
C ILE A 45 -4.13 2.12 -1.18
N LYS A 46 -4.35 3.27 -0.59
CA LYS A 46 -5.16 3.40 0.62
C LYS A 46 -6.56 3.83 0.22
N GLN A 47 -7.56 3.02 0.54
CA GLN A 47 -8.94 3.28 0.14
C GLN A 47 -9.77 3.85 1.29
N ALA A 48 -9.49 3.47 2.52
CA ALA A 48 -10.28 3.87 3.68
C ALA A 48 -9.47 3.72 4.96
N PRO A 49 -9.80 4.46 6.02
CA PRO A 49 -10.75 5.57 6.04
C PRO A 49 -10.13 6.85 5.45
N GLY A 50 -10.96 7.84 5.19
CA GLY A 50 -10.51 9.14 4.68
C GLY A 50 -10.28 9.14 3.19
N ALA A 51 -9.40 10.04 2.72
CA ALA A 51 -9.16 10.23 1.30
C ALA A 51 -8.40 9.04 0.71
N PHE A 52 -8.73 8.73 -0.54
CA PHE A 52 -7.97 7.78 -1.35
C PHE A 52 -6.56 8.31 -1.54
N ARG A 53 -5.57 7.45 -1.30
CA ARG A 53 -4.16 7.82 -1.45
C ARG A 53 -3.41 6.72 -2.17
N ARG A 54 -2.38 7.12 -2.91
CA ARG A 54 -1.55 6.22 -3.68
C ARG A 54 -0.07 6.52 -3.42
N LEU A 55 0.70 5.47 -3.18
CA LEU A 55 2.14 5.55 -2.97
C LEU A 55 2.84 4.58 -3.91
N THR A 56 3.95 5.01 -4.50
CA THR A 56 4.79 4.14 -5.33
C THR A 56 6.18 4.02 -4.74
N GLY A 57 6.92 3.01 -5.19
CA GLY A 57 8.27 2.76 -4.71
C GLY A 57 8.31 1.62 -3.70
N ASP A 58 9.47 1.37 -3.10
CA ASP A 58 9.63 0.21 -2.20
C ASP A 58 9.11 0.45 -0.78
N MET A 59 8.66 1.68 -0.50
CA MET A 59 8.05 2.03 0.79
C MET A 59 9.03 1.83 1.95
N SER A 60 10.30 2.11 1.70
CA SER A 60 11.35 1.95 2.70
C SER A 60 11.53 3.17 3.57
N GLU A 61 10.92 4.32 3.23
CA GLU A 61 10.99 5.55 4.00
C GLU A 61 9.83 5.61 4.98
N PRO A 62 10.04 5.35 6.28
CA PRO A 62 8.92 5.31 7.24
C PRO A 62 8.13 6.61 7.31
N ALA A 63 8.79 7.77 7.21
CA ALA A 63 8.10 9.05 7.27
C ALA A 63 7.15 9.23 6.08
N LEU A 64 7.59 8.89 4.87
CA LEU A 64 6.76 9.00 3.68
C LEU A 64 5.60 7.99 3.71
N LEU A 65 5.86 6.79 4.18
CA LEU A 65 4.83 5.76 4.30
C LEU A 65 3.78 6.19 5.32
N ARG A 66 4.21 6.71 6.46
CA ARG A 66 3.29 7.21 7.50
C ARG A 66 2.42 8.33 6.97
N GLU A 67 3.01 9.27 6.24
CA GLU A 67 2.28 10.39 5.64
C GLU A 67 1.25 9.87 4.63
N GLY A 68 1.67 8.94 3.76
CA GLY A 68 0.78 8.36 2.75
C GLY A 68 -0.38 7.59 3.36
N LEU A 69 -0.18 6.97 4.51
CA LEU A 69 -1.25 6.27 5.23
C LEU A 69 -2.06 7.19 6.13
N ALA A 70 -1.67 8.46 6.23
CA ALA A 70 -2.31 9.46 7.09
C ALA A 70 -2.27 9.06 8.56
N LEU A 71 -1.13 8.57 9.00
CA LEU A 71 -0.91 8.19 10.40
C LEU A 71 -0.24 9.29 11.21
#